data_40b70502d777396b27b42bec6b3f0798
#
_entry.id   40b70502d777396b27b42bec6b3f0798
#
_cell.length_a   1.000
_cell.length_b   1.000
_cell.length_c   1.000
_cell.angle_alpha   90.00
_cell.angle_beta   90.00
_cell.angle_gamma   90.00
#
_symmetry.space_group_name_H-M   'P 1'
#
loop_
_entity.id
_entity.type
_entity.pdbx_description
1 polymer ?
#
loop_
_entity_poly.entity_id
_entity_poly.type
_entity_poly.pdbx_seq_one_letter_code
_entity_poly.pdbx_strand_id
1 'polypeptide(L)'
;MRAFLYATIVFGLVGFLLGLTAALMLFNPELPEFFFGTDDATIKSLQSGNLQGLINTQGAFGFGRIRMLHTSAVIFAFVANGFFAGAYYSMQRLLKTRMWSDTLSWIHFWGWQLMIVSVVITFLMGINTSKEYAEHEWPIDILITVVWVIFGVNMIGTIAVRRVRHLYVAIWFYLGTWVAVAMLHIFNNLEVPLSFGGWKSYSAYAGVKDALVQWCTGTTRLRLF
;
A
#
# COMPACT_ATOMS: atom_id res chain seq x y z
N MET A 1 -16.56 8.69 6.03
CA MET A 1 -17.06 8.11 4.78
C MET A 1 -16.79 9.00 3.57
N ARG A 2 -17.35 10.23 3.49
CA ARG A 2 -17.13 11.13 2.33
C ARG A 2 -15.65 11.40 2.03
N ALA A 3 -14.82 11.58 3.06
CA ALA A 3 -13.38 11.79 2.89
C ALA A 3 -12.68 10.62 2.19
N PHE A 4 -13.00 9.37 2.57
CA PHE A 4 -12.49 8.18 1.89
C PHE A 4 -12.96 8.10 0.43
N LEU A 5 -14.21 8.48 0.14
CA LEU A 5 -14.72 8.50 -1.23
C LEU A 5 -13.96 9.53 -2.12
N TYR A 6 -13.73 10.73 -1.60
CA TYR A 6 -12.92 11.72 -2.33
C TYR A 6 -11.48 11.25 -2.51
N ALA A 7 -10.87 10.68 -1.48
CA ALA A 7 -9.54 10.08 -1.58
C ALA A 7 -9.50 8.99 -2.65
N THR A 8 -10.50 8.11 -2.71
CA THR A 8 -10.62 7.08 -3.75
C THR A 8 -10.57 7.67 -5.15
N ILE A 9 -11.36 8.71 -5.42
CA ILE A 9 -11.42 9.34 -6.76
C ILE A 9 -10.06 9.96 -7.10
N VAL A 10 -9.48 10.74 -6.19
CA VAL A 10 -8.20 11.40 -6.41
C VAL A 10 -7.08 10.40 -6.65
N PHE A 11 -6.94 9.41 -5.77
CA PHE A 11 -5.89 8.39 -5.91
C PHE A 11 -6.14 7.41 -7.08
N GLY A 12 -7.39 7.20 -7.46
CA GLY A 12 -7.72 6.47 -8.69
C GLY A 12 -7.14 7.16 -9.91
N LEU A 13 -7.37 8.47 -10.05
CA LEU A 13 -6.80 9.24 -11.15
C LEU A 13 -5.27 9.24 -11.12
N VAL A 14 -4.66 9.48 -9.96
CA VAL A 14 -3.19 9.45 -9.81
C VAL A 14 -2.64 8.07 -10.13
N GLY A 15 -3.24 7.01 -9.59
CA GLY A 15 -2.81 5.63 -9.85
C GLY A 15 -2.87 5.27 -11.33
N PHE A 16 -3.96 5.61 -12.02
CA PHE A 16 -4.08 5.35 -13.46
C PHE A 16 -3.10 6.17 -14.29
N LEU A 17 -2.83 7.43 -13.93
CA LEU A 17 -1.81 8.24 -14.59
C LEU A 17 -0.40 7.63 -14.42
N LEU A 18 -0.06 7.14 -13.22
CA LEU A 18 1.20 6.42 -13.01
C LEU A 18 1.29 5.16 -13.87
N GLY A 19 0.19 4.42 -14.02
CA GLY A 19 0.13 3.25 -14.90
C GLY A 19 0.31 3.60 -16.37
N LEU A 20 -0.32 4.68 -16.82
CA LEU A 20 -0.14 5.19 -18.17
C LEU A 20 1.32 5.61 -18.40
N THR A 21 1.93 6.30 -17.45
CA THR A 21 3.34 6.69 -17.53
C THR A 21 4.25 5.46 -17.62
N ALA A 22 4.02 4.44 -16.79
CA ALA A 22 4.76 3.18 -16.86
C ALA A 22 4.60 2.47 -18.22
N ALA A 23 3.39 2.46 -18.77
CA ALA A 23 3.13 1.88 -20.09
C ALA A 23 3.84 2.64 -21.22
N LEU A 24 3.85 3.96 -21.15
CA LEU A 24 4.56 4.81 -22.11
C LEU A 24 6.08 4.62 -22.03
N MET A 25 6.63 4.42 -20.83
CA MET A 25 8.04 4.10 -20.64
C MET A 25 8.44 2.75 -21.26
N LEU A 26 7.53 1.78 -21.29
CA LEU A 26 7.77 0.51 -21.97
C LEU A 26 7.77 0.67 -23.50
N PHE A 27 6.94 1.58 -24.04
CA PHE A 27 6.87 1.87 -25.46
C PHE A 27 8.06 2.73 -25.93
N ASN A 28 8.43 3.73 -25.14
CA ASN A 28 9.59 4.59 -25.40
C ASN A 28 10.45 4.72 -24.14
N PRO A 29 11.57 3.97 -24.05
CA PRO A 29 12.48 4.01 -22.90
C PRO A 29 13.16 5.36 -22.65
N GLU A 30 13.18 6.25 -23.64
CA GLU A 30 13.79 7.59 -23.53
C GLU A 30 12.85 8.63 -22.89
N LEU A 31 11.57 8.28 -22.66
CA LEU A 31 10.61 9.19 -22.04
C LEU A 31 11.02 9.72 -20.66
N PRO A 32 11.65 8.94 -19.77
CA PRO A 32 12.15 9.49 -18.50
C PRO A 32 13.16 10.62 -18.70
N GLU A 33 14.02 10.52 -19.71
CA GLU A 33 15.00 11.57 -20.05
C GLU A 33 14.32 12.84 -20.56
N PHE A 34 13.30 12.69 -21.36
CA PHE A 34 12.54 13.82 -21.89
C PHE A 34 11.81 14.63 -20.81
N PHE A 35 11.22 13.98 -19.82
CA PHE A 35 10.45 14.66 -18.76
C PHE A 35 11.31 15.13 -17.58
N PHE A 36 12.38 14.40 -17.24
CA PHE A 36 13.12 14.60 -15.98
C PHE A 36 14.57 14.98 -16.20
N GLY A 37 15.03 15.02 -17.45
CA GLY A 37 16.39 15.38 -17.85
C GLY A 37 17.46 14.45 -17.26
N THR A 38 18.31 13.93 -18.07
CA THR A 38 19.57 13.32 -17.65
C THR A 38 20.67 14.34 -17.82
N ASP A 39 21.43 14.61 -16.75
CA ASP A 39 22.63 15.43 -16.86
C ASP A 39 23.76 14.64 -17.54
N ASP A 40 24.68 15.36 -18.22
CA ASP A 40 25.80 14.75 -18.95
C ASP A 40 26.69 13.88 -18.05
N ALA A 41 26.79 14.18 -16.76
CA ALA A 41 27.55 13.39 -15.80
C ALA A 41 26.95 11.99 -15.62
N THR A 42 25.64 11.90 -15.69
CA THR A 42 24.84 10.69 -15.64
C THR A 42 25.09 9.80 -16.86
N ILE A 43 25.04 10.38 -18.06
CA ILE A 43 25.32 9.66 -19.32
C ILE A 43 26.73 9.11 -19.34
N LYS A 44 27.72 9.90 -18.90
CA LYS A 44 29.11 9.44 -18.79
C LYS A 44 29.32 8.30 -17.80
N SER A 45 28.60 8.31 -16.66
CA SER A 45 28.67 7.22 -15.68
C SER A 45 28.06 5.92 -16.20
N LEU A 46 27.02 6.01 -17.02
CA LEU A 46 26.41 4.86 -17.71
C LEU A 46 27.40 4.27 -18.76
N GLN A 47 28.03 5.12 -19.56
CA GLN A 47 29.00 4.71 -20.57
C GLN A 47 30.27 4.08 -19.97
N SER A 48 30.64 4.46 -18.74
CA SER A 48 31.75 3.87 -17.99
C SER A 48 31.45 2.53 -17.34
N GLY A 49 30.24 2.01 -17.47
CA GLY A 49 29.80 0.76 -16.85
C GLY A 49 29.69 0.80 -15.31
N ASN A 50 29.62 1.99 -14.73
CA ASN A 50 29.49 2.15 -13.30
C ASN A 50 28.05 1.89 -12.86
N LEU A 51 27.80 0.70 -12.29
CA LEU A 51 26.50 0.29 -11.76
C LEU A 51 25.91 1.27 -10.72
N GLN A 52 26.77 1.94 -9.96
CA GLN A 52 26.34 2.97 -9.01
C GLN A 52 25.76 4.19 -9.74
N GLY A 53 26.33 4.54 -10.88
CA GLY A 53 25.76 5.53 -11.78
C GLY A 53 24.38 5.12 -12.29
N LEU A 54 24.22 3.88 -12.74
CA LEU A 54 22.93 3.33 -13.21
C LEU A 54 21.84 3.43 -12.13
N ILE A 55 22.16 3.08 -10.89
CA ILE A 55 21.22 3.18 -9.76
C ILE A 55 20.83 4.63 -9.48
N ASN A 56 21.76 5.55 -9.57
CA ASN A 56 21.53 6.98 -9.34
C ASN A 56 20.80 7.66 -10.51
N THR A 57 20.99 7.20 -11.73
CA THR A 57 20.49 7.83 -12.97
C THR A 57 19.10 7.42 -13.39
N GLN A 58 18.71 6.19 -13.09
CA GLN A 58 17.30 5.84 -13.20
C GLN A 58 16.44 6.52 -12.12
N GLY A 59 17.02 7.39 -11.33
CA GLY A 59 16.43 8.40 -10.47
C GLY A 59 15.12 8.02 -9.77
N ALA A 60 14.53 8.97 -9.13
CA ALA A 60 13.22 8.84 -8.48
C ALA A 60 12.10 8.39 -9.45
N PHE A 61 12.25 8.59 -10.75
CA PHE A 61 11.23 8.36 -11.77
C PHE A 61 11.57 7.23 -12.75
N GLY A 62 12.53 6.35 -12.42
CA GLY A 62 12.81 5.16 -13.22
C GLY A 62 11.61 4.20 -13.29
N PHE A 63 11.50 3.43 -14.39
CA PHE A 63 10.39 2.50 -14.62
C PHE A 63 10.09 1.60 -13.44
N GLY A 64 11.10 1.03 -12.78
CA GLY A 64 10.91 0.16 -11.62
C GLY A 64 10.20 0.85 -10.46
N ARG A 65 10.56 2.11 -10.15
CA ARG A 65 9.93 2.89 -9.09
C ARG A 65 8.51 3.34 -9.45
N ILE A 66 8.30 3.79 -10.70
CA ILE A 66 6.97 4.16 -11.19
C ILE A 66 6.04 2.94 -11.20
N ARG A 67 6.53 1.76 -11.58
CA ARG A 67 5.74 0.52 -11.53
C ARG A 67 5.30 0.18 -10.10
N MET A 68 6.21 0.23 -9.13
CA MET A 68 5.87 -0.01 -7.71
C MET A 68 4.90 1.04 -7.18
N LEU A 69 5.12 2.31 -7.50
CA LEU A 69 4.20 3.40 -7.12
C LEU A 69 2.81 3.20 -7.72
N HIS A 70 2.72 2.82 -8.99
CA HIS A 70 1.43 2.52 -9.64
C HIS A 70 0.71 1.38 -8.92
N THR A 71 1.39 0.26 -8.69
CA THR A 71 0.80 -0.92 -8.05
C THR A 71 0.31 -0.60 -6.64
N SER A 72 1.14 0.07 -5.84
CA SER A 72 0.78 0.47 -4.48
C SER A 72 -0.31 1.56 -4.46
N ALA A 73 -0.29 2.51 -5.39
CA ALA A 73 -1.34 3.52 -5.50
C ALA A 73 -2.69 2.90 -5.85
N VAL A 74 -2.73 1.92 -6.75
CA VAL A 74 -3.97 1.23 -7.10
C VAL A 74 -4.50 0.40 -5.92
N ILE A 75 -3.66 -0.39 -5.26
CA ILE A 75 -4.11 -1.28 -4.19
C ILE A 75 -4.39 -0.50 -2.90
N PHE A 76 -3.43 0.25 -2.38
CA PHE A 76 -3.54 0.89 -1.06
C PHE A 76 -4.22 2.26 -1.10
N ALA A 77 -4.02 3.03 -2.18
CA ALA A 77 -4.58 4.37 -2.22
C ALA A 77 -5.96 4.40 -2.91
N PHE A 78 -6.18 3.67 -4.00
CA PHE A 78 -7.47 3.64 -4.67
C PHE A 78 -8.41 2.58 -4.09
N VAL A 79 -8.08 1.30 -4.21
CA VAL A 79 -8.99 0.19 -3.84
C VAL A 79 -9.27 0.17 -2.34
N ALA A 80 -8.26 0.33 -1.48
CA ALA A 80 -8.46 0.30 -0.03
C ALA A 80 -9.28 1.50 0.47
N ASN A 81 -9.07 2.73 -0.04
CA ASN A 81 -9.94 3.86 0.30
C ASN A 81 -11.39 3.61 -0.14
N GLY A 82 -11.60 3.01 -1.32
CA GLY A 82 -12.92 2.60 -1.80
C GLY A 82 -13.58 1.56 -0.91
N PHE A 83 -12.81 0.54 -0.50
CA PHE A 83 -13.26 -0.46 0.46
C PHE A 83 -13.67 0.17 1.79
N PHE A 84 -12.86 1.06 2.36
CA PHE A 84 -13.21 1.74 3.61
C PHE A 84 -14.45 2.61 3.46
N ALA A 85 -14.59 3.36 2.36
CA ALA A 85 -15.79 4.13 2.10
C ALA A 85 -17.05 3.25 2.08
N GLY A 86 -16.98 2.11 1.39
CA GLY A 86 -18.04 1.11 1.33
C GLY A 86 -18.34 0.45 2.68
N ALA A 87 -17.28 0.03 3.39
CA ALA A 87 -17.40 -0.60 4.70
C ALA A 87 -18.03 0.34 5.74
N TYR A 88 -17.53 1.58 5.84
CA TYR A 88 -18.12 2.59 6.76
C TYR A 88 -19.58 2.90 6.42
N TYR A 89 -19.94 2.94 5.14
CA TYR A 89 -21.32 3.17 4.73
C TYR A 89 -22.23 1.99 5.06
N SER A 90 -21.85 0.81 4.59
CA SER A 90 -22.69 -0.39 4.71
C SER A 90 -22.82 -0.87 6.15
N MET A 91 -21.76 -0.84 6.95
CA MET A 91 -21.82 -1.19 8.37
C MET A 91 -22.86 -0.35 9.12
N GLN A 92 -22.84 0.98 8.96
CA GLN A 92 -23.80 1.85 9.62
C GLN A 92 -25.26 1.56 9.20
N ARG A 93 -25.46 1.24 7.92
CA ARG A 93 -26.79 0.91 7.38
C ARG A 93 -27.28 -0.45 7.85
N LEU A 94 -26.43 -1.47 7.78
CA LEU A 94 -26.79 -2.85 8.14
C LEU A 94 -26.96 -3.03 9.65
N LEU A 95 -26.12 -2.37 10.45
CA LEU A 95 -26.17 -2.44 11.92
C LEU A 95 -27.15 -1.43 12.54
N LYS A 96 -27.74 -0.53 11.73
CA LYS A 96 -28.66 0.55 12.14
C LYS A 96 -28.09 1.40 13.28
N THR A 97 -26.79 1.65 13.28
CA THR A 97 -26.10 2.44 14.29
C THR A 97 -25.01 3.29 13.64
N ARG A 98 -24.59 4.36 14.31
CA ARG A 98 -23.38 5.11 13.91
C ARG A 98 -22.13 4.30 14.26
N MET A 99 -21.00 4.67 13.66
CA MET A 99 -19.69 4.10 14.07
C MET A 99 -19.49 4.32 15.56
N TRP A 100 -18.85 3.35 16.20
CA TRP A 100 -18.60 3.36 17.64
C TRP A 100 -17.86 4.60 18.09
N SER A 101 -16.84 5.03 17.33
CA SER A 101 -16.09 6.24 17.61
C SER A 101 -15.79 7.03 16.32
N ASP A 102 -16.25 8.28 16.30
CA ASP A 102 -15.92 9.21 15.20
C ASP A 102 -14.44 9.62 15.24
N THR A 103 -13.85 9.73 16.44
CA THR A 103 -12.42 10.01 16.62
C THR A 103 -11.55 8.92 16.02
N LEU A 104 -11.84 7.64 16.31
CA LEU A 104 -11.12 6.53 15.70
C LEU A 104 -11.28 6.50 14.18
N SER A 105 -12.45 6.88 13.66
CA SER A 105 -12.68 6.97 12.22
C SER A 105 -11.80 8.05 11.56
N TRP A 106 -11.58 9.18 12.24
CA TRP A 106 -10.68 10.24 11.76
C TRP A 106 -9.21 9.86 11.89
N ILE A 107 -8.82 9.22 12.99
CA ILE A 107 -7.45 8.70 13.17
C ILE A 107 -7.15 7.65 12.10
N HIS A 108 -8.08 6.75 11.82
CA HIS A 108 -7.96 5.77 10.73
C HIS A 108 -7.78 6.46 9.37
N PHE A 109 -8.62 7.45 9.04
CA PHE A 109 -8.52 8.15 7.77
C PHE A 109 -7.15 8.83 7.60
N TRP A 110 -6.76 9.67 8.56
CA TRP A 110 -5.49 10.41 8.47
C TRP A 110 -4.27 9.50 8.58
N GLY A 111 -4.32 8.46 9.42
CA GLY A 111 -3.27 7.44 9.51
C GLY A 111 -3.07 6.71 8.19
N TRP A 112 -4.16 6.38 7.50
CA TRP A 112 -4.09 5.76 6.18
C TRP A 112 -3.51 6.71 5.12
N GLN A 113 -3.91 7.99 5.10
CA GLN A 113 -3.32 8.97 4.18
C GLN A 113 -1.84 9.21 4.49
N LEU A 114 -1.46 9.28 5.77
CA LEU A 114 -0.05 9.41 6.18
C LEU A 114 0.78 8.22 5.67
N MET A 115 0.25 7.01 5.78
CA MET A 115 0.89 5.80 5.24
C MET A 115 1.11 5.93 3.73
N ILE A 116 0.10 6.33 2.96
CA ILE A 116 0.21 6.50 1.50
C ILE A 116 1.32 7.50 1.15
N VAL A 117 1.36 8.65 1.83
CA VAL A 117 2.40 9.66 1.61
C VAL A 117 3.79 9.10 1.95
N SER A 118 3.91 8.37 3.05
CA SER A 118 5.18 7.74 3.45
C SER A 118 5.67 6.73 2.42
N VAL A 119 4.77 5.92 1.85
CA VAL A 119 5.07 4.98 0.75
C VAL A 119 5.59 5.72 -0.48
N VAL A 120 4.93 6.80 -0.89
CA VAL A 120 5.38 7.60 -2.04
C VAL A 120 6.80 8.11 -1.82
N ILE A 121 7.08 8.68 -0.66
CA ILE A 121 8.40 9.23 -0.32
C ILE A 121 9.46 8.14 -0.34
N THR A 122 9.23 7.01 0.36
CA THR A 122 10.23 5.93 0.46
C THR A 122 10.52 5.28 -0.89
N PHE A 123 9.50 5.08 -1.74
CA PHE A 123 9.70 4.51 -3.07
C PHE A 123 10.46 5.46 -4.01
N LEU A 124 10.19 6.75 -3.96
CA LEU A 124 10.96 7.74 -4.71
C LEU A 124 12.42 7.82 -4.23
N MET A 125 12.66 7.61 -2.94
CA MET A 125 14.01 7.53 -2.38
C MET A 125 14.71 6.18 -2.65
N GLY A 126 13.99 5.17 -3.16
CA GLY A 126 14.52 3.82 -3.38
C GLY A 126 14.67 3.00 -2.10
N ILE A 127 13.96 3.37 -1.05
CA ILE A 127 13.89 2.62 0.21
C ILE A 127 12.71 1.67 0.11
N ASN A 128 12.96 0.46 -0.36
CA ASN A 128 11.94 -0.57 -0.60
C ASN A 128 12.54 -1.96 -0.53
N THR A 129 11.69 -2.96 -0.30
CA THR A 129 12.05 -4.38 -0.40
C THR A 129 11.82 -4.91 -1.82
N SER A 130 12.21 -6.14 -2.09
CA SER A 130 12.01 -6.80 -3.39
C SER A 130 10.73 -7.63 -3.46
N LYS A 131 9.90 -7.64 -2.41
CA LYS A 131 8.67 -8.43 -2.36
C LYS A 131 7.54 -7.70 -3.08
N GLU A 132 7.04 -8.28 -4.15
CA GLU A 132 5.91 -7.71 -4.90
C GLU A 132 4.65 -7.62 -4.01
N TYR A 133 3.97 -6.47 -4.06
CA TYR A 133 2.83 -6.08 -3.19
C TYR A 133 3.17 -5.96 -1.68
N ALA A 134 4.42 -6.06 -1.32
CA ALA A 134 4.95 -5.88 0.03
C ALA A 134 6.32 -5.21 -0.03
N GLU A 135 6.43 -4.21 -0.91
CA GLU A 135 7.68 -3.48 -1.15
C GLU A 135 8.04 -2.52 -0.02
N HIS A 136 7.19 -2.40 1.00
CA HIS A 136 7.38 -1.49 2.13
C HIS A 136 8.46 -2.02 3.06
N GLU A 137 9.17 -1.10 3.70
CA GLU A 137 10.12 -1.44 4.76
C GLU A 137 9.42 -1.46 6.13
N TRP A 138 10.00 -2.15 7.09
CA TRP A 138 9.43 -2.44 8.41
C TRP A 138 8.74 -1.27 9.14
N PRO A 139 9.19 0.00 9.09
CA PRO A 139 8.48 1.08 9.79
C PRO A 139 7.10 1.37 9.19
N ILE A 140 6.99 1.26 7.85
CA ILE A 140 5.71 1.45 7.16
C ILE A 140 4.78 0.28 7.42
N ASP A 141 5.30 -0.95 7.47
CA ASP A 141 4.51 -2.13 7.78
C ASP A 141 3.91 -2.10 9.18
N ILE A 142 4.67 -1.58 10.16
CA ILE A 142 4.14 -1.31 11.51
C ILE A 142 3.03 -0.26 11.43
N LEU A 143 3.22 0.82 10.70
CA LEU A 143 2.20 1.87 10.56
C LEU A 143 0.92 1.32 9.93
N ILE A 144 1.03 0.51 8.86
CA ILE A 144 -0.10 -0.18 8.24
C ILE A 144 -0.83 -1.05 9.28
N THR A 145 -0.09 -1.85 10.02
CA THR A 145 -0.65 -2.73 11.06
C THR A 145 -1.43 -1.95 12.11
N VAL A 146 -0.85 -0.87 12.64
CA VAL A 146 -1.50 -0.01 13.65
C VAL A 146 -2.80 0.59 13.11
N VAL A 147 -2.75 1.17 11.92
CA VAL A 147 -3.94 1.79 11.32
C VAL A 147 -5.01 0.75 11.00
N TRP A 148 -4.62 -0.44 10.57
CA TRP A 148 -5.53 -1.56 10.34
C TRP A 148 -6.19 -2.06 11.62
N VAL A 149 -5.46 -2.13 12.73
CA VAL A 149 -6.01 -2.46 14.05
C VAL A 149 -7.00 -1.40 14.52
N ILE A 150 -6.71 -0.11 14.32
CA ILE A 150 -7.63 0.99 14.66
C ILE A 150 -8.97 0.84 13.91
N PHE A 151 -8.92 0.51 12.62
CA PHE A 151 -10.12 0.19 11.84
C PHE A 151 -10.89 -0.98 12.44
N GLY A 152 -10.20 -2.08 12.76
CA GLY A 152 -10.82 -3.28 13.34
C GLY A 152 -11.46 -3.03 14.70
N VAL A 153 -10.80 -2.30 15.58
CA VAL A 153 -11.36 -1.92 16.90
C VAL A 153 -12.64 -1.11 16.73
N ASN A 154 -12.64 -0.12 15.82
CA ASN A 154 -13.84 0.67 15.55
C ASN A 154 -14.97 -0.15 14.92
N MET A 155 -14.64 -1.09 14.05
CA MET A 155 -15.58 -2.04 13.43
C MET A 155 -16.19 -2.97 14.48
N ILE A 156 -15.38 -3.61 15.31
CA ILE A 156 -15.85 -4.52 16.37
C ILE A 156 -16.71 -3.76 17.39
N GLY A 157 -16.27 -2.57 17.81
CA GLY A 157 -17.06 -1.69 18.68
C GLY A 157 -18.42 -1.34 18.09
N THR A 158 -18.47 -1.06 16.78
CA THR A 158 -19.74 -0.80 16.07
C THR A 158 -20.64 -2.02 16.03
N ILE A 159 -20.08 -3.22 15.85
CA ILE A 159 -20.84 -4.47 15.90
C ILE A 159 -21.37 -4.73 17.31
N ALA A 160 -20.62 -4.40 18.36
CA ALA A 160 -21.03 -4.58 19.74
C ALA A 160 -22.24 -3.71 20.11
N VAL A 161 -22.30 -2.47 19.61
CA VAL A 161 -23.41 -1.51 19.87
C VAL A 161 -24.54 -1.58 18.83
N ARG A 162 -24.60 -2.62 18.02
CA ARG A 162 -25.61 -2.78 16.97
C ARG A 162 -27.03 -2.79 17.52
N ARG A 163 -27.96 -2.27 16.72
CA ARG A 163 -29.39 -2.25 17.03
C ARG A 163 -30.20 -3.38 16.36
N VAL A 164 -29.53 -4.27 15.66
CA VAL A 164 -30.13 -5.43 14.98
C VAL A 164 -29.71 -6.72 15.68
N ARG A 165 -30.62 -7.71 15.75
CA ARG A 165 -30.32 -9.01 16.39
C ARG A 165 -29.44 -9.88 15.50
N HIS A 166 -29.71 -9.91 14.21
CA HIS A 166 -29.01 -10.75 13.24
C HIS A 166 -27.89 -9.97 12.56
N LEU A 167 -26.75 -10.62 12.38
CA LEU A 167 -25.67 -10.10 11.57
C LEU A 167 -25.87 -10.51 10.11
N TYR A 168 -25.85 -9.52 9.24
CA TYR A 168 -25.87 -9.78 7.80
C TYR A 168 -24.57 -10.44 7.33
N VAL A 169 -24.67 -11.25 6.28
CA VAL A 169 -23.51 -11.95 5.68
C VAL A 169 -22.37 -10.99 5.34
N ALA A 170 -22.68 -9.79 4.87
CA ALA A 170 -21.67 -8.77 4.57
C ALA A 170 -20.80 -8.41 5.78
N ILE A 171 -21.36 -8.38 6.99
CA ILE A 171 -20.58 -8.09 8.21
C ILE A 171 -19.60 -9.22 8.54
N TRP A 172 -19.99 -10.48 8.31
CA TRP A 172 -19.09 -11.62 8.44
C TRP A 172 -17.93 -11.56 7.42
N PHE A 173 -18.22 -11.15 6.18
CA PHE A 173 -17.17 -10.94 5.19
C PHE A 173 -16.22 -9.82 5.59
N TYR A 174 -16.68 -8.70 6.14
CA TYR A 174 -15.80 -7.64 6.65
C TYR A 174 -14.90 -8.13 7.79
N LEU A 175 -15.45 -8.88 8.74
CA LEU A 175 -14.64 -9.50 9.80
C LEU A 175 -13.62 -10.48 9.24
N GLY A 176 -14.04 -11.36 8.33
CA GLY A 176 -13.17 -12.31 7.66
C GLY A 176 -12.06 -11.63 6.89
N THR A 177 -12.38 -10.59 6.11
CA THR A 177 -11.40 -9.78 5.37
C THR A 177 -10.44 -9.08 6.32
N TRP A 178 -10.93 -8.51 7.41
CA TRP A 178 -10.08 -7.83 8.39
C TRP A 178 -9.05 -8.79 9.01
N VAL A 179 -9.47 -9.98 9.44
CA VAL A 179 -8.57 -11.00 10.00
C VAL A 179 -7.62 -11.53 8.94
N ALA A 180 -8.12 -11.87 7.76
CA ALA A 180 -7.32 -12.44 6.68
C ALA A 180 -6.23 -11.49 6.20
N VAL A 181 -6.57 -10.21 5.96
CA VAL A 181 -5.60 -9.20 5.55
C VAL A 181 -4.57 -8.94 6.65
N ALA A 182 -4.98 -8.88 7.93
CA ALA A 182 -4.05 -8.73 9.04
C ALA A 182 -3.05 -9.89 9.09
N MET A 183 -3.52 -11.13 9.01
CA MET A 183 -2.66 -12.33 9.01
C MET A 183 -1.72 -12.33 7.80
N LEU A 184 -2.23 -12.07 6.61
CA LEU A 184 -1.41 -12.01 5.40
C LEU A 184 -0.34 -10.92 5.49
N HIS A 185 -0.69 -9.74 5.98
CA HIS A 185 0.25 -8.64 6.12
C HIS A 185 1.36 -8.99 7.12
N ILE A 186 1.00 -9.46 8.32
CA ILE A 186 1.96 -9.82 9.36
C ILE A 186 2.90 -10.92 8.86
N PHE A 187 2.38 -12.02 8.33
CA PHE A 187 3.23 -13.14 7.91
C PHE A 187 4.08 -12.82 6.68
N ASN A 188 3.58 -12.03 5.74
CA ASN A 188 4.38 -11.69 4.55
C ASN A 188 5.48 -10.67 4.86
N ASN A 189 5.23 -9.76 5.80
CA ASN A 189 6.11 -8.66 6.15
C ASN A 189 6.90 -8.94 7.44
N LEU A 190 7.13 -10.21 7.77
CA LEU A 190 8.07 -10.58 8.82
C LEU A 190 9.48 -10.29 8.34
N GLU A 191 10.06 -9.23 8.89
CA GLU A 191 11.36 -8.70 8.51
C GLU A 191 12.25 -8.50 9.73
N VAL A 192 13.55 -8.67 9.50
CA VAL A 192 14.58 -8.41 10.53
C VAL A 192 15.27 -7.11 10.14
N PRO A 193 15.14 -6.04 10.94
CA PRO A 193 15.82 -4.79 10.66
C PRO A 193 17.34 -4.96 10.79
N LEU A 194 18.09 -4.39 9.85
CA LEU A 194 19.55 -4.37 9.89
C LEU A 194 20.10 -3.58 11.09
N SER A 195 19.38 -2.50 11.44
CA SER A 195 19.67 -1.70 12.63
C SER A 195 18.41 -0.97 13.08
N PHE A 196 18.27 -0.72 14.40
CA PHE A 196 17.13 0.01 14.95
C PHE A 196 17.01 1.47 14.51
N GLY A 197 18.09 2.05 13.97
CA GLY A 197 18.12 3.41 13.43
C GLY A 197 18.04 3.45 11.90
N GLY A 198 18.04 2.30 11.22
CA GLY A 198 18.01 2.19 9.76
C GLY A 198 16.65 1.77 9.23
N TRP A 199 16.34 2.18 8.00
CA TRP A 199 15.09 1.81 7.32
C TRP A 199 15.16 0.42 6.70
N LYS A 200 16.38 -0.07 6.41
CA LYS A 200 16.59 -1.34 5.71
C LYS A 200 16.38 -2.55 6.59
N SER A 201 15.67 -3.50 6.03
CA SER A 201 15.41 -4.82 6.60
C SER A 201 15.63 -5.92 5.55
N TYR A 202 15.59 -7.16 6.00
CA TYR A 202 15.56 -8.34 5.13
C TYR A 202 14.54 -9.34 5.63
N SER A 203 14.03 -10.17 4.71
CA SER A 203 13.00 -11.16 5.03
C SER A 203 13.44 -12.12 6.13
N ALA A 204 12.54 -12.41 7.05
CA ALA A 204 12.72 -13.49 8.03
C ALA A 204 12.70 -14.89 7.39
N TYR A 205 12.24 -14.99 6.15
CA TYR A 205 12.17 -16.23 5.38
C TYR A 205 13.33 -16.33 4.41
N ALA A 206 13.80 -17.55 4.14
CA ALA A 206 14.88 -17.81 3.20
C ALA A 206 14.44 -18.73 2.05
N GLY A 207 14.96 -18.47 0.86
CA GLY A 207 14.78 -19.30 -0.32
C GLY A 207 13.32 -19.50 -0.73
N VAL A 208 12.94 -20.72 -1.02
CA VAL A 208 11.59 -21.08 -1.52
C VAL A 208 10.48 -20.67 -0.56
N LYS A 209 10.73 -20.61 0.74
CA LYS A 209 9.72 -20.21 1.74
C LYS A 209 9.32 -18.74 1.55
N ASP A 210 10.27 -17.88 1.24
CA ASP A 210 9.99 -16.45 0.99
C ASP A 210 9.11 -16.29 -0.25
N ALA A 211 9.43 -16.99 -1.34
CA ALA A 211 8.62 -16.98 -2.56
C ALA A 211 7.20 -17.54 -2.36
N LEU A 212 7.05 -18.61 -1.57
CA LEU A 212 5.75 -19.19 -1.26
C LEU A 212 4.87 -18.27 -0.42
N VAL A 213 5.44 -17.60 0.58
CA VAL A 213 4.71 -16.62 1.41
C VAL A 213 4.28 -15.43 0.56
N GLN A 214 5.15 -14.91 -0.28
CA GLN A 214 4.84 -13.84 -1.22
C GLN A 214 3.71 -14.24 -2.20
N TRP A 215 3.80 -15.43 -2.80
CA TRP A 215 2.78 -15.93 -3.71
C TRP A 215 1.42 -16.10 -3.02
N CYS A 216 1.39 -16.70 -1.84
CA CYS A 216 0.17 -16.85 -1.05
C CYS A 216 -0.48 -15.49 -0.76
N THR A 217 0.32 -14.50 -0.38
CA THR A 217 -0.17 -13.15 -0.07
C THR A 217 -0.70 -12.44 -1.31
N GLY A 218 0.03 -12.47 -2.41
CA GLY A 218 -0.37 -11.83 -3.67
C GLY A 218 -1.69 -12.40 -4.21
N THR A 219 -1.80 -13.71 -4.27
CA THR A 219 -3.02 -14.38 -4.78
C THR A 219 -4.23 -14.18 -3.87
N THR A 220 -4.06 -14.14 -2.55
CA THR A 220 -5.16 -13.97 -1.60
C THR A 220 -5.60 -12.51 -1.51
N ARG A 221 -4.68 -11.55 -1.51
CA ARG A 221 -5.04 -10.12 -1.50
C ARG A 221 -5.88 -9.74 -2.73
N LEU A 222 -5.51 -10.22 -3.91
CA LEU A 222 -6.27 -9.95 -5.13
C LEU A 222 -7.69 -10.56 -5.15
N ARG A 223 -7.94 -11.58 -4.32
CA ARG A 223 -9.26 -12.21 -4.21
C ARG A 223 -10.16 -11.60 -3.14
N LEU A 224 -9.60 -10.84 -2.20
CA LEU A 224 -10.34 -10.26 -1.06
C LEU A 224 -10.85 -8.85 -1.34
N PHE A 225 -10.33 -8.17 -2.36
CA PHE A 225 -10.78 -6.87 -2.86
C PHE A 225 -11.52 -7.01 -4.18
#